data_a3625da4680a32085f39eb87b41e9ee5
#
_entry.id   a3625da4680a32085f39eb87b41e9ee5
#
_cell.length_a   1.000
_cell.length_b   1.000
_cell.length_c   1.000
_cell.angle_alpha   90.00
_cell.angle_beta   90.00
_cell.angle_gamma   90.00
#
_symmetry.space_group_name_H-M   'P 1'
#
loop_
_entity.id
_entity.type
_entity.pdbx_description
1 polymer ?
#
loop_
_entity_poly.entity_id
_entity_poly.type
_entity_poly.pdbx_seq_one_letter_code
_entity_poly.pdbx_strand_id
1 'polypeptide(L)'
;MLVRGGMRTVQLIGVPPRDQAPPDADAVVVALKSRTAPVRQAVDDSLAALKWLQAGGTRQYFFKYCSTFDSTEQGNIGPVADALVDALGCGFALACPAFPTNARTVYQGYLFAGGNLLNESGMEHHPLTPMTDANLVRVLSRQTEGAVGLVNFATVDRGAHAIRDAMTRLKEQGRRYAIVDAITDAHLLAIGEAAASHALITGGSGVAMGLPENFRRAGVLPVRDDPAALPRLEGACAVVAGSCSRTTLAQLGYARNHVPVFDLDPLETPDAAALTDAALAWSSDKIGSKPLVIAASASPEKVALLQSRLGRDQAGALVEDAVAGIAAGLVERGVRRLVVAGGETSGAVAGRLGVRSLRIGGEIDPGVPWTYASGSGPELMLALKSGNFGATDFFLKAFRVLEAEP
;
A
#
# COMPACT_ATOMS: atom_id res chain seq x y z
N MET A 1 2.74 -0.83 9.63
CA MET A 1 3.21 -1.99 10.39
C MET A 1 4.63 -1.77 10.92
N LEU A 2 5.64 -1.64 10.06
CA LEU A 2 7.04 -1.49 10.46
C LEU A 2 7.28 -0.27 11.35
N VAL A 3 6.71 0.90 11.01
CA VAL A 3 6.80 2.12 11.85
C VAL A 3 6.16 1.92 13.22
N ARG A 4 4.98 1.30 13.29
CA ARG A 4 4.36 0.91 14.58
C ARG A 4 5.25 -0.03 15.40
N GLY A 5 6.04 -0.87 14.72
CA GLY A 5 7.03 -1.75 15.35
C GLY A 5 8.34 -1.06 15.72
N GLY A 6 8.47 0.26 15.53
CA GLY A 6 9.65 1.02 15.93
C GLY A 6 10.71 1.21 14.83
N MET A 7 10.42 0.89 13.57
CA MET A 7 11.35 1.02 12.44
C MET A 7 11.12 2.32 11.68
N ARG A 8 12.15 3.15 11.52
CA ARG A 8 12.13 4.24 10.52
C ARG A 8 12.00 3.60 9.14
N THR A 9 10.93 3.93 8.43
CA THR A 9 10.59 3.27 7.17
C THR A 9 10.54 4.30 6.02
N VAL A 10 11.19 3.97 4.91
CA VAL A 10 11.14 4.75 3.67
C VAL A 10 10.55 3.88 2.57
N GLN A 11 9.59 4.43 1.83
CA GLN A 11 9.04 3.83 0.62
C GLN A 11 9.62 4.51 -0.60
N LEU A 12 10.15 3.72 -1.53
CA LEU A 12 10.58 4.14 -2.87
C LEU A 12 9.52 3.74 -3.90
N ILE A 13 9.28 4.60 -4.88
CA ILE A 13 8.30 4.37 -5.95
C ILE A 13 9.03 3.90 -7.21
N GLY A 14 8.74 2.68 -7.63
CA GLY A 14 9.44 2.00 -8.72
C GLY A 14 10.80 1.46 -8.31
N VAL A 15 11.50 0.83 -9.26
CA VAL A 15 12.86 0.32 -9.06
C VAL A 15 13.83 1.50 -8.96
N PRO A 16 14.61 1.63 -7.88
CA PRO A 16 15.57 2.72 -7.76
C PRO A 16 16.68 2.62 -8.81
N PRO A 17 17.23 3.74 -9.29
CA PRO A 17 18.44 3.74 -10.10
C PRO A 17 19.60 3.02 -9.38
N ARG A 18 20.46 2.34 -10.14
CA ARG A 18 21.56 1.53 -9.57
C ARG A 18 22.55 2.34 -8.74
N ASP A 19 22.73 3.61 -9.08
CA ASP A 19 23.63 4.56 -8.43
C ASP A 19 22.96 5.34 -7.30
N GLN A 20 21.66 5.15 -7.08
CA GLN A 20 20.95 5.76 -5.96
C GLN A 20 21.40 5.12 -4.65
N ALA A 21 21.94 5.93 -3.74
CA ALA A 21 22.29 5.45 -2.40
C ALA A 21 21.04 5.03 -1.61
N PRO A 22 21.14 3.98 -0.78
CA PRO A 22 20.06 3.61 0.14
C PRO A 22 19.74 4.77 1.10
N PRO A 23 18.45 5.00 1.41
CA PRO A 23 18.06 6.00 2.40
C PRO A 23 18.51 5.57 3.81
N ASP A 24 18.78 6.55 4.70
CA ASP A 24 18.98 6.27 6.12
C ASP A 24 17.63 5.84 6.75
N ALA A 25 17.40 4.53 6.74
CA ALA A 25 16.19 3.91 7.25
C ALA A 25 16.48 2.51 7.82
N ASP A 26 15.65 2.08 8.77
CA ASP A 26 15.73 0.73 9.32
C ASP A 26 15.02 -0.28 8.41
N ALA A 27 14.06 0.20 7.60
CA ALA A 27 13.35 -0.59 6.60
C ALA A 27 13.12 0.23 5.31
N VAL A 28 13.31 -0.42 4.17
CA VAL A 28 13.06 0.16 2.85
C VAL A 28 11.98 -0.65 2.13
N VAL A 29 10.96 0.02 1.63
CA VAL A 29 9.89 -0.57 0.82
C VAL A 29 10.05 -0.10 -0.61
N VAL A 30 10.21 -1.02 -1.56
CA VAL A 30 10.19 -0.71 -3.00
C VAL A 30 8.79 -1.02 -3.53
N ALA A 31 8.03 0.03 -3.84
CA ALA A 31 6.66 -0.11 -4.33
C ALA A 31 6.66 -0.31 -5.86
N LEU A 32 6.29 -1.52 -6.29
CA LEU A 32 6.21 -1.91 -7.69
C LEU A 32 4.73 -2.02 -8.14
N LYS A 33 4.44 -1.71 -9.39
CA LYS A 33 3.13 -1.96 -10.00
C LYS A 33 3.05 -3.37 -10.59
N SER A 34 3.42 -4.39 -9.81
CA SER A 34 3.63 -5.76 -10.31
C SER A 34 2.37 -6.64 -10.29
N ARG A 35 1.28 -6.23 -9.62
CA ARG A 35 0.08 -7.09 -9.45
C ARG A 35 -0.50 -7.56 -10.78
N THR A 36 -0.67 -6.65 -11.73
CA THR A 36 -1.32 -6.86 -13.03
C THR A 36 -0.38 -6.61 -14.22
N ALA A 37 0.91 -6.40 -13.95
CA ALA A 37 1.92 -6.29 -14.99
C ALA A 37 2.13 -7.63 -15.70
N PRO A 38 2.67 -7.65 -16.93
CA PRO A 38 3.15 -8.88 -17.54
C PRO A 38 4.12 -9.62 -16.61
N VAL A 39 4.00 -10.94 -16.51
CA VAL A 39 4.79 -11.78 -15.55
C VAL A 39 6.29 -11.48 -15.66
N ARG A 40 6.83 -11.43 -16.88
CA ARG A 40 8.25 -11.13 -17.10
C ARG A 40 8.66 -9.78 -16.51
N GLN A 41 7.87 -8.74 -16.73
CA GLN A 41 8.14 -7.42 -16.15
C GLN A 41 8.08 -7.45 -14.61
N ALA A 42 7.06 -8.11 -14.04
CA ALA A 42 6.93 -8.23 -12.59
C ALA A 42 8.15 -8.94 -11.96
N VAL A 43 8.66 -9.98 -12.62
CA VAL A 43 9.87 -10.70 -12.21
C VAL A 43 11.11 -9.81 -12.34
N ASP A 44 11.32 -9.22 -13.53
CA ASP A 44 12.50 -8.40 -13.83
C ASP A 44 12.59 -7.21 -12.87
N ASP A 45 11.49 -6.49 -12.62
CA ASP A 45 11.44 -5.36 -11.68
C ASP A 45 11.71 -5.82 -10.24
N SER A 46 11.18 -6.97 -9.84
CA SER A 46 11.39 -7.51 -8.49
C SER A 46 12.84 -7.94 -8.26
N LEU A 47 13.47 -8.57 -9.26
CA LEU A 47 14.89 -8.94 -9.21
C LEU A 47 15.80 -7.71 -9.23
N ALA A 48 15.46 -6.68 -9.99
CA ALA A 48 16.20 -5.43 -10.00
C ALA A 48 16.12 -4.71 -8.64
N ALA A 49 14.93 -4.68 -8.02
CA ALA A 49 14.73 -4.16 -6.67
C ALA A 49 15.51 -4.98 -5.62
N LEU A 50 15.47 -6.32 -5.71
CA LEU A 50 16.25 -7.21 -4.84
C LEU A 50 17.75 -6.90 -4.94
N LYS A 51 18.28 -6.80 -6.14
CA LYS A 51 19.71 -6.52 -6.36
C LYS A 51 20.12 -5.18 -5.78
N TRP A 52 19.28 -4.15 -5.90
CA TRP A 52 19.53 -2.85 -5.31
C TRP A 52 19.51 -2.92 -3.77
N LEU A 53 18.52 -3.62 -3.18
CA LEU A 53 18.44 -3.83 -1.73
C LEU A 53 19.65 -4.62 -1.20
N GLN A 54 20.12 -5.64 -1.92
CA GLN A 54 21.32 -6.41 -1.57
C GLN A 54 22.58 -5.53 -1.53
N ALA A 55 22.75 -4.66 -2.54
CA ALA A 55 23.86 -3.70 -2.58
C ALA A 55 23.81 -2.72 -1.41
N GLY A 56 22.62 -2.41 -0.89
CA GLY A 56 22.40 -1.60 0.32
C GLY A 56 22.60 -2.35 1.65
N GLY A 57 23.03 -3.62 1.64
CA GLY A 57 23.29 -4.40 2.85
C GLY A 57 22.06 -4.94 3.57
N THR A 58 20.91 -5.02 2.88
CA THR A 58 19.67 -5.60 3.42
C THR A 58 19.89 -7.07 3.82
N ARG A 59 19.41 -7.47 4.99
CA ARG A 59 19.61 -8.80 5.57
C ARG A 59 18.41 -9.73 5.43
N GLN A 60 17.18 -9.19 5.38
CA GLN A 60 15.94 -9.95 5.25
C GLN A 60 15.03 -9.27 4.24
N TYR A 61 14.37 -10.06 3.42
CA TYR A 61 13.51 -9.60 2.33
C TYR A 61 12.07 -10.02 2.58
N PHE A 62 11.15 -9.12 2.27
CA PHE A 62 9.73 -9.34 2.41
C PHE A 62 9.01 -9.04 1.09
N PHE A 63 8.56 -10.10 0.39
CA PHE A 63 7.74 -9.95 -0.80
C PHE A 63 6.27 -9.74 -0.39
N LYS A 64 5.81 -8.49 -0.48
CA LYS A 64 4.46 -8.08 -0.05
C LYS A 64 3.48 -8.09 -1.21
N TYR A 65 2.37 -8.79 -1.04
CA TYR A 65 1.20 -8.76 -1.91
C TYR A 65 -0.08 -8.45 -1.13
N CYS A 66 -1.25 -8.43 -1.82
CA CYS A 66 -2.53 -8.08 -1.19
C CYS A 66 -2.97 -9.13 -0.15
N SER A 67 -3.68 -8.68 0.89
CA SER A 67 -4.28 -9.58 1.88
C SER A 67 -5.44 -10.41 1.32
N THR A 68 -5.97 -10.08 0.15
CA THR A 68 -6.93 -10.86 -0.63
C THR A 68 -6.26 -11.78 -1.65
N PHE A 69 -4.92 -11.90 -1.61
CA PHE A 69 -4.16 -12.76 -2.52
C PHE A 69 -4.52 -12.52 -4.01
N ASP A 70 -4.70 -11.27 -4.41
CA ASP A 70 -5.18 -10.85 -5.74
C ASP A 70 -4.29 -11.38 -6.86
N SER A 71 -4.44 -12.66 -7.21
CA SER A 71 -3.60 -13.36 -8.16
C SER A 71 -4.34 -14.58 -8.69
N THR A 72 -4.64 -14.59 -9.99
CA THR A 72 -5.23 -15.73 -10.68
C THR A 72 -4.20 -16.85 -10.89
N GLU A 73 -4.57 -17.95 -11.58
CA GLU A 73 -3.63 -19.01 -11.96
C GLU A 73 -2.46 -18.50 -12.81
N GLN A 74 -2.67 -17.42 -13.59
CA GLN A 74 -1.64 -16.73 -14.37
C GLN A 74 -1.08 -15.50 -13.66
N GLY A 75 -1.31 -15.40 -12.35
CA GLY A 75 -0.89 -14.24 -11.56
C GLY A 75 0.60 -14.24 -11.22
N ASN A 76 1.04 -13.14 -10.65
CA ASN A 76 2.47 -12.83 -10.48
C ASN A 76 3.05 -13.29 -9.13
N ILE A 77 2.23 -13.75 -8.16
CA ILE A 77 2.75 -14.10 -6.83
C ILE A 77 3.73 -15.27 -6.91
N GLY A 78 3.34 -16.37 -7.55
CA GLY A 78 4.20 -17.55 -7.71
C GLY A 78 5.48 -17.26 -8.49
N PRO A 79 5.41 -16.75 -9.74
CA PRO A 79 6.60 -16.47 -10.54
C PRO A 79 7.59 -15.50 -9.90
N VAL A 80 7.10 -14.43 -9.26
CA VAL A 80 7.98 -13.49 -8.53
C VAL A 80 8.58 -14.15 -7.29
N ALA A 81 7.81 -14.92 -6.53
CA ALA A 81 8.33 -15.64 -5.37
C ALA A 81 9.39 -16.67 -5.78
N ASP A 82 9.17 -17.43 -6.87
CA ASP A 82 10.15 -18.38 -7.42
C ASP A 82 11.47 -17.69 -7.77
N ALA A 83 11.39 -16.60 -8.52
CA ALA A 83 12.58 -15.84 -8.92
C ALA A 83 13.36 -15.28 -7.69
N LEU A 84 12.64 -14.81 -6.67
CA LEU A 84 13.27 -14.30 -5.43
C LEU A 84 13.89 -15.43 -4.60
N VAL A 85 13.22 -16.59 -4.47
CA VAL A 85 13.76 -17.77 -3.76
C VAL A 85 15.05 -18.25 -4.42
N ASP A 86 15.08 -18.28 -5.76
CA ASP A 86 16.26 -18.71 -6.54
C ASP A 86 17.40 -17.69 -6.41
N ALA A 87 17.11 -16.42 -6.60
CA ALA A 87 18.10 -15.34 -6.51
C ALA A 87 18.73 -15.23 -5.10
N LEU A 88 17.98 -15.57 -4.05
CA LEU A 88 18.45 -15.59 -2.67
C LEU A 88 19.06 -16.94 -2.25
N GLY A 89 18.89 -17.99 -3.04
CA GLY A 89 19.36 -19.34 -2.72
C GLY A 89 18.76 -19.93 -1.45
N CYS A 90 17.57 -19.43 -1.01
CA CYS A 90 16.99 -19.81 0.29
C CYS A 90 16.21 -21.13 0.26
N GLY A 91 15.76 -21.56 -0.92
CA GLY A 91 15.09 -22.85 -1.17
C GLY A 91 13.70 -23.02 -0.55
N PHE A 92 13.27 -22.09 0.34
CA PHE A 92 11.97 -22.15 1.00
C PHE A 92 11.52 -20.75 1.42
N ALA A 93 10.21 -20.48 1.30
CA ALA A 93 9.57 -19.29 1.83
C ALA A 93 8.18 -19.59 2.40
N LEU A 94 7.77 -18.87 3.45
CA LEU A 94 6.40 -18.87 3.92
C LEU A 94 5.54 -17.90 3.11
N ALA A 95 4.22 -18.16 3.06
CA ALA A 95 3.22 -17.32 2.41
C ALA A 95 2.01 -17.14 3.32
N CYS A 96 1.82 -15.95 3.88
CA CYS A 96 0.69 -15.64 4.76
C CYS A 96 0.06 -14.30 4.38
N PRO A 97 -1.05 -14.26 3.62
CA PRO A 97 -1.74 -13.03 3.28
C PRO A 97 -2.61 -12.48 4.40
N ALA A 98 -2.82 -13.21 5.49
CA ALA A 98 -3.76 -12.83 6.54
C ALA A 98 -3.52 -11.42 7.09
N PHE A 99 -4.63 -10.75 7.41
CA PHE A 99 -4.65 -9.46 8.10
C PHE A 99 -5.95 -9.36 8.92
N PRO A 100 -6.00 -9.98 10.12
CA PRO A 100 -7.22 -10.10 10.93
C PRO A 100 -7.86 -8.77 11.27
N THR A 101 -7.08 -7.74 11.60
CA THR A 101 -7.58 -6.36 11.83
C THR A 101 -8.43 -5.84 10.66
N ASN A 102 -8.14 -6.28 9.42
CA ASN A 102 -8.92 -5.94 8.23
C ASN A 102 -9.87 -7.08 7.81
N ALA A 103 -10.23 -7.97 8.74
CA ALA A 103 -11.10 -9.11 8.50
C ALA A 103 -10.65 -10.03 7.35
N ARG A 104 -9.33 -10.23 7.20
CA ARG A 104 -8.74 -11.24 6.31
C ARG A 104 -8.05 -12.29 7.16
N THR A 105 -8.61 -13.51 7.16
CA THR A 105 -8.08 -14.62 7.95
C THR A 105 -7.82 -15.83 7.07
N VAL A 106 -6.85 -16.65 7.46
CA VAL A 106 -6.56 -17.93 6.79
C VAL A 106 -6.75 -19.03 7.79
N TYR A 107 -7.61 -20.00 7.45
CA TYR A 107 -7.88 -21.18 8.25
C TYR A 107 -7.89 -22.44 7.38
N GLN A 108 -7.11 -23.45 7.75
CA GLN A 108 -6.92 -24.70 6.98
C GLN A 108 -6.51 -24.43 5.51
N GLY A 109 -5.73 -23.36 5.29
CA GLY A 109 -5.30 -22.93 3.96
C GLY A 109 -6.37 -22.19 3.15
N TYR A 110 -7.56 -21.96 3.70
CA TYR A 110 -8.61 -21.19 3.05
C TYR A 110 -8.62 -19.75 3.53
N LEU A 111 -8.66 -18.83 2.59
CA LEU A 111 -8.73 -17.39 2.87
C LEU A 111 -10.19 -16.93 2.98
N PHE A 112 -10.46 -16.21 4.07
CA PHE A 112 -11.73 -15.55 4.33
C PHE A 112 -11.58 -14.03 4.20
N ALA A 113 -12.59 -13.37 3.64
CA ALA A 113 -12.75 -11.93 3.62
C ALA A 113 -14.05 -11.57 4.34
N GLY A 114 -13.94 -10.98 5.54
CA GLY A 114 -15.07 -10.87 6.45
C GLY A 114 -15.52 -12.24 6.96
N GLY A 115 -16.80 -12.51 6.91
CA GLY A 115 -17.39 -13.78 7.30
C GLY A 115 -17.48 -14.83 6.19
N ASN A 116 -17.05 -14.51 4.95
CA ASN A 116 -17.22 -15.35 3.77
C ASN A 116 -15.89 -15.91 3.28
N LEU A 117 -15.92 -17.06 2.60
CA LEU A 117 -14.79 -17.49 1.80
C LEU A 117 -14.45 -16.45 0.74
N LEU A 118 -13.18 -16.34 0.39
CA LEU A 118 -12.72 -15.31 -0.58
C LEU A 118 -13.50 -15.34 -1.89
N ASN A 119 -13.78 -16.54 -2.42
CA ASN A 119 -14.54 -16.74 -3.66
C ASN A 119 -16.08 -16.57 -3.49
N GLU A 120 -16.55 -16.14 -2.33
CA GLU A 120 -17.96 -15.82 -2.01
C GLU A 120 -18.08 -14.42 -1.40
N SER A 121 -17.03 -13.60 -1.51
CA SER A 121 -16.92 -12.28 -0.88
C SER A 121 -17.09 -11.11 -1.85
N GLY A 122 -17.37 -11.39 -3.13
CA GLY A 122 -17.37 -10.44 -4.23
C GLY A 122 -16.02 -10.36 -4.96
N MET A 123 -14.96 -10.96 -4.39
CA MET A 123 -13.64 -11.01 -5.04
C MET A 123 -13.61 -11.92 -6.26
N GLU A 124 -14.53 -12.86 -6.39
CA GLU A 124 -14.74 -13.68 -7.58
C GLU A 124 -15.14 -12.86 -8.82
N HIS A 125 -15.67 -11.66 -8.60
CA HIS A 125 -16.06 -10.70 -9.64
C HIS A 125 -15.05 -9.55 -9.82
N HIS A 126 -13.87 -9.64 -9.17
CA HIS A 126 -12.86 -8.58 -9.32
C HIS A 126 -12.43 -8.44 -10.78
N PRO A 127 -12.46 -7.22 -11.36
CA PRO A 127 -12.35 -7.03 -12.82
C PRO A 127 -10.99 -7.43 -13.40
N LEU A 128 -9.92 -7.40 -12.59
CA LEU A 128 -8.56 -7.69 -13.05
C LEU A 128 -8.01 -9.01 -12.50
N THR A 129 -8.37 -9.35 -11.28
CA THR A 129 -7.87 -10.54 -10.57
C THR A 129 -9.03 -11.27 -9.89
N PRO A 130 -9.95 -11.90 -10.63
CA PRO A 130 -11.07 -12.63 -10.05
C PRO A 130 -10.55 -13.83 -9.23
N MET A 131 -10.90 -13.86 -7.94
CA MET A 131 -10.49 -14.91 -7.01
C MET A 131 -11.60 -15.96 -6.89
N THR A 132 -11.51 -17.00 -7.70
CA THR A 132 -12.53 -18.05 -7.81
C THR A 132 -12.25 -19.27 -6.91
N ASP A 133 -11.11 -19.31 -6.23
CA ASP A 133 -10.72 -20.37 -5.30
C ASP A 133 -10.15 -19.76 -4.02
N ALA A 134 -10.76 -20.06 -2.87
CA ALA A 134 -10.28 -19.61 -1.57
C ALA A 134 -9.13 -20.45 -1.01
N ASN A 135 -8.83 -21.65 -1.57
CA ASN A 135 -7.76 -22.51 -1.08
C ASN A 135 -6.40 -22.04 -1.61
N LEU A 136 -5.62 -21.36 -0.76
CA LEU A 136 -4.35 -20.74 -1.15
C LEU A 136 -3.25 -21.75 -1.49
N VAL A 137 -3.31 -22.97 -0.93
CA VAL A 137 -2.37 -24.05 -1.31
C VAL A 137 -2.56 -24.40 -2.78
N ARG A 138 -3.81 -24.56 -3.24
CA ARG A 138 -4.13 -24.83 -4.65
C ARG A 138 -3.78 -23.65 -5.52
N VAL A 139 -4.19 -22.44 -5.13
CA VAL A 139 -3.95 -21.22 -5.93
C VAL A 139 -2.46 -21.01 -6.15
N LEU A 140 -1.64 -21.07 -5.09
CA LEU A 140 -0.20 -20.90 -5.21
C LEU A 140 0.45 -22.04 -6.00
N SER A 141 0.00 -23.30 -5.79
CA SER A 141 0.54 -24.44 -6.53
C SER A 141 0.33 -24.38 -8.05
N ARG A 142 -0.64 -23.60 -8.52
CA ARG A 142 -0.88 -23.40 -9.96
C ARG A 142 0.01 -22.32 -10.57
N GLN A 143 0.65 -21.51 -9.73
CA GLN A 143 1.52 -20.40 -10.16
C GLN A 143 3.02 -20.71 -10.02
N THR A 144 3.40 -21.74 -9.28
CA THR A 144 4.80 -22.11 -9.01
C THR A 144 5.09 -23.53 -9.45
N GLU A 145 6.33 -23.79 -9.86
CA GLU A 145 6.82 -25.16 -10.09
C GLU A 145 7.13 -25.90 -8.78
N GLY A 146 7.23 -25.15 -7.67
CA GLY A 146 7.58 -25.69 -6.36
C GLY A 146 6.37 -26.27 -5.62
N ALA A 147 6.56 -27.35 -4.88
CA ALA A 147 5.52 -27.93 -4.05
C ALA A 147 5.15 -27.00 -2.88
N VAL A 148 3.85 -26.81 -2.65
CA VAL A 148 3.28 -25.96 -1.60
C VAL A 148 2.76 -26.83 -0.45
N GLY A 149 3.14 -26.50 0.78
CA GLY A 149 2.63 -27.12 2.00
C GLY A 149 1.71 -26.20 2.79
N LEU A 150 1.27 -26.67 3.94
CA LEU A 150 0.41 -25.94 4.87
C LEU A 150 0.96 -26.06 6.29
N VAL A 151 1.15 -24.91 6.96
CA VAL A 151 1.26 -24.84 8.42
C VAL A 151 -0.12 -24.47 8.94
N ASN A 152 -0.86 -25.44 9.38
CA ASN A 152 -2.26 -25.31 9.74
C ASN A 152 -2.47 -24.60 11.08
N PHE A 153 -3.69 -24.16 11.33
CA PHE A 153 -4.11 -23.44 12.53
C PHE A 153 -3.67 -24.16 13.84
N ALA A 154 -3.89 -25.47 13.95
CA ALA A 154 -3.52 -26.22 15.16
C ALA A 154 -2.03 -26.19 15.47
N THR A 155 -1.19 -25.98 14.47
CA THR A 155 0.26 -25.77 14.63
C THR A 155 0.55 -24.30 15.00
N VAL A 156 -0.08 -23.35 14.33
CA VAL A 156 0.12 -21.92 14.58
C VAL A 156 -0.29 -21.52 15.99
N ASP A 157 -1.41 -22.06 16.48
CA ASP A 157 -1.93 -21.81 17.83
C ASP A 157 -0.97 -22.25 18.96
N ARG A 158 -0.01 -23.14 18.66
CA ARG A 158 1.05 -23.54 19.59
C ARG A 158 2.26 -22.58 19.62
N GLY A 159 2.23 -21.51 18.81
CA GLY A 159 3.21 -20.44 18.82
C GLY A 159 4.45 -20.67 17.94
N ALA A 160 5.40 -19.74 18.02
CA ALA A 160 6.52 -19.60 17.09
C ALA A 160 7.40 -20.84 16.95
N HIS A 161 7.64 -21.58 18.05
CA HIS A 161 8.48 -22.79 18.00
C HIS A 161 7.84 -23.87 17.13
N ALA A 162 6.55 -24.15 17.36
CA ALA A 162 5.81 -25.16 16.59
C ALA A 162 5.70 -24.78 15.09
N ILE A 163 5.53 -23.50 14.78
CA ILE A 163 5.54 -22.98 13.41
C ILE A 163 6.91 -23.24 12.76
N ARG A 164 7.99 -22.91 13.44
CA ARG A 164 9.38 -23.10 12.94
C ARG A 164 9.68 -24.56 12.64
N ASP A 165 9.31 -25.47 13.58
CA ASP A 165 9.50 -26.91 13.39
C ASP A 165 8.69 -27.44 12.20
N ALA A 166 7.44 -26.95 12.03
CA ALA A 166 6.61 -27.35 10.91
C ALA A 166 7.18 -26.87 9.58
N MET A 167 7.66 -25.62 9.49
CA MET A 167 8.33 -25.10 8.29
C MET A 167 9.61 -25.89 7.96
N THR A 168 10.41 -26.23 8.97
CA THR A 168 11.60 -27.06 8.79
C THR A 168 11.25 -28.41 8.21
N ARG A 169 10.26 -29.12 8.78
CA ARG A 169 9.79 -30.41 8.25
C ARG A 169 9.27 -30.30 6.81
N LEU A 170 8.51 -29.24 6.50
CA LEU A 170 8.02 -29.04 5.14
C LEU A 170 9.17 -28.83 4.14
N LYS A 171 10.20 -28.06 4.52
CA LYS A 171 11.41 -27.88 3.73
C LYS A 171 12.14 -29.21 3.50
N GLU A 172 12.31 -30.04 4.55
CA GLU A 172 12.93 -31.36 4.46
C GLU A 172 12.13 -32.34 3.57
N GLN A 173 10.81 -32.17 3.49
CA GLN A 173 9.91 -32.89 2.58
C GLN A 173 9.94 -32.34 1.13
N GLY A 174 10.84 -31.42 0.81
CA GLY A 174 10.97 -30.84 -0.51
C GLY A 174 9.88 -29.82 -0.86
N ARG A 175 9.15 -29.29 0.12
CA ARG A 175 8.22 -28.18 -0.12
C ARG A 175 9.03 -26.90 -0.30
N ARG A 176 8.65 -26.12 -1.32
CA ARG A 176 9.28 -24.83 -1.61
C ARG A 176 8.56 -23.67 -0.91
N TYR A 177 7.27 -23.86 -0.66
CA TYR A 177 6.41 -22.89 0.02
C TYR A 177 5.58 -23.52 1.12
N ALA A 178 5.21 -22.73 2.12
CA ALA A 178 4.17 -23.08 3.07
C ALA A 178 3.16 -21.93 3.19
N ILE A 179 1.89 -22.19 2.87
CA ILE A 179 0.79 -21.35 3.35
C ILE A 179 0.75 -21.47 4.87
N VAL A 180 0.61 -20.35 5.58
CA VAL A 180 0.54 -20.34 7.05
C VAL A 180 -0.79 -19.72 7.47
N ASP A 181 -1.56 -20.46 8.25
CA ASP A 181 -2.84 -20.02 8.79
C ASP A 181 -2.65 -18.89 9.80
N ALA A 182 -3.58 -17.94 9.82
CA ALA A 182 -3.65 -16.90 10.85
C ALA A 182 -5.07 -16.31 10.94
N ILE A 183 -5.63 -16.28 12.15
CA ILE A 183 -6.97 -15.72 12.42
C ILE A 183 -6.96 -14.60 13.45
N THR A 184 -5.81 -14.33 14.08
CA THR A 184 -5.60 -13.24 15.03
C THR A 184 -4.27 -12.55 14.76
N ASP A 185 -4.11 -11.31 15.23
CA ASP A 185 -2.84 -10.59 15.16
C ASP A 185 -1.74 -11.28 16.00
N ALA A 186 -2.11 -11.98 17.07
CA ALA A 186 -1.17 -12.80 17.87
C ALA A 186 -0.53 -13.92 17.02
N HIS A 187 -1.27 -14.51 16.09
CA HIS A 187 -0.71 -15.50 15.15
C HIS A 187 0.30 -14.85 14.20
N LEU A 188 0.03 -13.62 13.72
CA LEU A 188 0.95 -12.89 12.86
C LEU A 188 2.28 -12.56 13.58
N LEU A 189 2.20 -12.20 14.87
CA LEU A 189 3.38 -11.99 15.70
C LEU A 189 4.20 -13.29 15.85
N ALA A 190 3.53 -14.41 16.14
CA ALA A 190 4.19 -15.72 16.25
C ALA A 190 4.81 -16.18 14.92
N ILE A 191 4.15 -15.94 13.78
CA ILE A 191 4.68 -16.22 12.44
C ILE A 191 5.93 -15.36 12.18
N GLY A 192 5.87 -14.07 12.48
CA GLY A 192 7.01 -13.16 12.34
C GLY A 192 8.20 -13.63 13.18
N GLU A 193 7.99 -14.02 14.44
CA GLU A 193 9.02 -14.59 15.30
C GLU A 193 9.59 -15.89 14.73
N ALA A 194 8.75 -16.78 14.25
CA ALA A 194 9.20 -18.04 13.65
C ALA A 194 10.06 -17.82 12.39
N ALA A 195 9.81 -16.73 11.67
CA ALA A 195 10.50 -16.36 10.44
C ALA A 195 11.80 -15.57 10.67
N ALA A 196 12.28 -15.40 11.90
CA ALA A 196 13.44 -14.57 12.22
C ALA A 196 14.71 -14.90 11.40
N SER A 197 14.93 -16.18 11.08
CA SER A 197 16.08 -16.66 10.30
C SER A 197 15.82 -16.83 8.80
N HIS A 198 14.61 -16.52 8.31
CA HIS A 198 14.28 -16.66 6.90
C HIS A 198 14.84 -15.48 6.10
N ALA A 199 15.55 -15.77 5.02
CA ALA A 199 16.02 -14.73 4.10
C ALA A 199 14.87 -14.07 3.34
N LEU A 200 13.86 -14.86 2.94
CA LEU A 200 12.66 -14.40 2.26
C LEU A 200 11.38 -14.76 3.04
N ILE A 201 10.54 -13.78 3.24
CA ILE A 201 9.18 -13.92 3.78
C ILE A 201 8.22 -13.42 2.69
N THR A 202 7.08 -14.07 2.51
CA THR A 202 6.07 -13.56 1.60
C THR A 202 4.70 -13.46 2.28
N GLY A 203 3.90 -12.46 1.91
CA GLY A 203 2.58 -12.32 2.53
C GLY A 203 1.91 -10.97 2.36
N GLY A 204 0.82 -10.80 3.08
CA GLY A 204 0.19 -9.51 3.31
C GLY A 204 0.98 -8.68 4.32
N SER A 205 0.65 -7.40 4.43
CA SER A 205 1.33 -6.48 5.37
C SER A 205 1.21 -6.89 6.85
N GLY A 206 0.24 -7.73 7.18
CA GLY A 206 0.02 -8.20 8.56
C GLY A 206 1.23 -8.94 9.15
N VAL A 207 1.88 -9.81 8.39
CA VAL A 207 3.05 -10.57 8.86
C VAL A 207 4.20 -9.66 9.27
N ALA A 208 4.31 -8.49 8.65
CA ALA A 208 5.35 -7.52 8.97
C ALA A 208 5.26 -6.97 10.42
N MET A 209 4.13 -7.15 11.11
CA MET A 209 3.98 -6.76 12.51
C MET A 209 4.95 -7.51 13.45
N GLY A 210 5.26 -8.77 13.15
CA GLY A 210 6.14 -9.61 13.97
C GLY A 210 7.62 -9.47 13.66
N LEU A 211 8.02 -8.73 12.60
CA LEU A 211 9.42 -8.66 12.18
C LEU A 211 10.30 -7.71 13.01
N PRO A 212 9.84 -6.50 13.39
CA PRO A 212 10.69 -5.54 14.11
C PRO A 212 11.27 -6.09 15.42
N GLU A 213 10.49 -6.89 16.15
CA GLU A 213 10.94 -7.48 17.41
C GLU A 213 12.13 -8.44 17.24
N ASN A 214 12.20 -9.15 16.12
CA ASN A 214 13.35 -10.02 15.81
C ASN A 214 14.65 -9.23 15.73
N PHE A 215 14.62 -8.07 15.08
CA PHE A 215 15.79 -7.18 14.95
C PHE A 215 16.13 -6.50 16.28
N ARG A 216 15.13 -6.22 17.12
CA ARG A 216 15.35 -5.66 18.46
C ARG A 216 16.01 -6.69 19.37
N ARG A 217 15.53 -7.94 19.40
CA ARG A 217 16.12 -9.05 20.15
C ARG A 217 17.55 -9.37 19.67
N ALA A 218 17.82 -9.20 18.39
CA ALA A 218 19.15 -9.36 17.82
C ALA A 218 20.09 -8.17 18.08
N GLY A 219 19.64 -7.11 18.76
CA GLY A 219 20.42 -5.90 19.03
C GLY A 219 20.71 -5.04 17.80
N VAL A 220 20.02 -5.27 16.69
CA VAL A 220 20.22 -4.55 15.41
C VAL A 220 19.31 -3.33 15.31
N LEU A 221 18.08 -3.42 15.84
CA LEU A 221 17.12 -2.31 15.87
C LEU A 221 17.19 -1.60 17.22
N PRO A 222 17.68 -0.36 17.29
CA PRO A 222 17.69 0.41 18.54
C PRO A 222 16.27 0.78 18.96
N VAL A 223 16.05 0.93 20.27
CA VAL A 223 14.84 1.53 20.78
C VAL A 223 14.86 3.02 20.45
N ARG A 224 13.78 3.54 19.88
CA ARG A 224 13.59 4.96 19.55
C ARG A 224 12.32 5.47 20.18
N ASP A 225 12.35 6.70 20.68
CA ASP A 225 11.19 7.35 21.28
C ASP A 225 10.11 7.63 20.22
N ASP A 226 10.52 8.08 19.04
CA ASP A 226 9.61 8.36 17.94
C ASP A 226 10.17 7.93 16.57
N PRO A 227 9.93 6.67 16.14
CA PRO A 227 10.32 6.18 14.82
C PRO A 227 9.47 6.77 13.68
N ALA A 228 8.33 7.38 14.02
CA ALA A 228 7.39 8.00 13.09
C ALA A 228 7.67 9.49 12.86
N ALA A 229 8.60 10.09 13.62
CA ALA A 229 8.90 11.52 13.52
C ALA A 229 9.19 11.96 12.08
N LEU A 230 8.47 12.98 11.63
CA LEU A 230 8.69 13.64 10.35
C LEU A 230 9.19 15.07 10.58
N PRO A 231 9.94 15.66 9.63
CA PRO A 231 10.29 17.07 9.71
C PRO A 231 9.03 17.94 9.75
N ARG A 232 9.05 19.00 10.54
CA ARG A 232 7.99 20.02 10.44
C ARG A 232 8.12 20.76 9.12
N LEU A 233 7.01 20.86 8.42
CA LEU A 233 6.96 21.56 7.14
C LEU A 233 5.84 22.61 7.18
N GLU A 234 6.24 23.89 7.14
CA GLU A 234 5.31 25.00 7.02
C GLU A 234 4.79 25.14 5.59
N GLY A 235 3.65 25.75 5.42
CA GLY A 235 3.04 26.01 4.14
C GLY A 235 1.54 25.80 4.14
N ALA A 236 0.92 26.12 3.01
CA ALA A 236 -0.52 25.98 2.86
C ALA A 236 -0.98 24.50 2.82
N CYS A 237 -2.26 24.30 3.11
CA CYS A 237 -2.91 23.01 3.19
C CYS A 237 -3.93 22.82 2.07
N ALA A 238 -3.99 21.65 1.48
CA ALA A 238 -5.03 21.31 0.49
C ALA A 238 -5.41 19.82 0.54
N VAL A 239 -6.60 19.52 0.05
CA VAL A 239 -7.08 18.18 -0.24
C VAL A 239 -7.44 18.09 -1.70
N VAL A 240 -6.99 17.06 -2.40
CA VAL A 240 -7.47 16.70 -3.73
C VAL A 240 -8.10 15.31 -3.70
N ALA A 241 -9.33 15.19 -4.18
CA ALA A 241 -10.10 13.95 -4.09
C ALA A 241 -10.62 13.53 -5.47
N GLY A 242 -10.21 12.34 -5.93
CA GLY A 242 -10.69 11.74 -7.18
C GLY A 242 -11.49 10.45 -6.96
N SER A 243 -11.51 9.91 -5.72
CA SER A 243 -12.22 8.67 -5.42
C SER A 243 -13.73 8.88 -5.30
N CYS A 244 -14.50 8.03 -5.97
CA CYS A 244 -15.97 7.99 -5.89
C CYS A 244 -16.50 6.97 -4.86
N SER A 245 -15.65 6.48 -3.93
CA SER A 245 -16.09 5.58 -2.87
C SER A 245 -17.06 6.25 -1.91
N ARG A 246 -17.98 5.47 -1.32
CA ARG A 246 -18.93 5.97 -0.32
C ARG A 246 -18.23 6.70 0.84
N THR A 247 -17.10 6.19 1.29
CA THR A 247 -16.29 6.79 2.36
C THR A 247 -15.78 8.17 1.95
N THR A 248 -15.19 8.32 0.74
CA THR A 248 -14.72 9.62 0.25
C THR A 248 -15.88 10.62 0.06
N LEU A 249 -17.02 10.17 -0.46
CA LEU A 249 -18.20 11.03 -0.59
C LEU A 249 -18.72 11.50 0.77
N ALA A 250 -18.73 10.66 1.79
CA ALA A 250 -19.08 11.05 3.17
C ALA A 250 -18.09 12.07 3.75
N GLN A 251 -16.78 11.89 3.50
CA GLN A 251 -15.72 12.82 3.91
C GLN A 251 -15.89 14.19 3.22
N LEU A 252 -16.24 14.23 1.94
CA LEU A 252 -16.56 15.46 1.23
C LEU A 252 -17.79 16.13 1.80
N GLY A 253 -18.85 15.35 2.09
CA GLY A 253 -20.06 15.87 2.74
C GLY A 253 -19.75 16.54 4.08
N TYR A 254 -18.88 15.94 4.88
CA TYR A 254 -18.40 16.55 6.13
C TYR A 254 -17.58 17.83 5.87
N ALA A 255 -16.63 17.78 4.95
CA ALA A 255 -15.74 18.91 4.64
C ALA A 255 -16.49 20.16 4.18
N ARG A 256 -17.57 20.01 3.38
CA ARG A 256 -18.42 21.12 2.88
C ARG A 256 -18.97 22.02 3.98
N ASN A 257 -19.20 21.47 5.17
CA ASN A 257 -19.72 22.23 6.30
C ASN A 257 -18.62 23.00 7.07
N HIS A 258 -17.34 22.82 6.72
CA HIS A 258 -16.24 23.30 7.54
C HIS A 258 -15.18 24.11 6.77
N VAL A 259 -14.99 23.81 5.49
CA VAL A 259 -13.95 24.41 4.63
C VAL A 259 -14.44 24.63 3.20
N PRO A 260 -13.80 25.52 2.44
CA PRO A 260 -14.13 25.72 1.04
C PRO A 260 -13.92 24.43 0.22
N VAL A 261 -14.91 24.06 -0.57
CA VAL A 261 -14.89 22.89 -1.47
C VAL A 261 -15.22 23.33 -2.88
N PHE A 262 -14.41 22.92 -3.85
CA PHE A 262 -14.65 23.09 -5.28
C PHE A 262 -14.89 21.74 -5.93
N ASP A 263 -16.01 21.60 -6.62
CA ASP A 263 -16.33 20.40 -7.38
C ASP A 263 -15.97 20.58 -8.84
N LEU A 264 -15.16 19.65 -9.35
CA LEU A 264 -14.90 19.53 -10.77
C LEU A 264 -16.10 18.86 -11.45
N ASP A 265 -16.52 19.37 -12.60
CA ASP A 265 -17.52 18.72 -13.44
C ASP A 265 -16.94 18.38 -14.82
N PRO A 266 -16.39 17.15 -14.98
CA PRO A 266 -15.87 16.67 -16.25
C PRO A 266 -16.94 16.45 -17.33
N LEU A 267 -18.25 16.46 -16.97
CA LEU A 267 -19.35 16.37 -17.92
C LEU A 267 -19.60 17.71 -18.64
N GLU A 268 -19.42 18.81 -17.91
CA GLU A 268 -19.55 20.16 -18.47
C GLU A 268 -18.25 20.62 -19.15
N THR A 269 -17.10 20.22 -18.60
CA THR A 269 -15.77 20.59 -19.10
C THR A 269 -14.92 19.33 -19.32
N PRO A 270 -15.04 18.65 -20.46
CA PRO A 270 -14.31 17.42 -20.75
C PRO A 270 -12.85 17.71 -21.24
N ASP A 271 -12.16 18.63 -20.57
CA ASP A 271 -10.79 19.01 -20.83
C ASP A 271 -9.99 19.17 -19.53
N ALA A 272 -8.90 18.42 -19.38
CA ALA A 272 -8.14 18.38 -18.13
C ALA A 272 -7.43 19.71 -17.83
N ALA A 273 -6.97 20.43 -18.85
CA ALA A 273 -6.32 21.72 -18.67
C ALA A 273 -7.33 22.78 -18.21
N ALA A 274 -8.50 22.85 -18.85
CA ALA A 274 -9.57 23.77 -18.46
C ALA A 274 -10.09 23.50 -17.03
N LEU A 275 -10.27 22.23 -16.64
CA LEU A 275 -10.61 21.86 -15.27
C LEU A 275 -9.52 22.29 -14.28
N THR A 276 -8.24 22.11 -14.64
CA THR A 276 -7.10 22.53 -13.83
C THR A 276 -7.11 24.02 -13.63
N ASP A 277 -7.23 24.80 -14.71
CA ASP A 277 -7.20 26.25 -14.67
C ASP A 277 -8.35 26.84 -13.85
N ALA A 278 -9.57 26.30 -14.01
CA ALA A 278 -10.74 26.71 -13.22
C ALA A 278 -10.53 26.47 -11.72
N ALA A 279 -10.03 25.29 -11.34
CA ALA A 279 -9.77 24.94 -9.94
C ALA A 279 -8.65 25.81 -9.34
N LEU A 280 -7.59 26.07 -10.08
CA LEU A 280 -6.48 26.90 -9.63
C LEU A 280 -6.85 28.39 -9.55
N ALA A 281 -7.69 28.89 -10.45
CA ALA A 281 -8.25 30.24 -10.37
C ALA A 281 -9.14 30.38 -9.13
N TRP A 282 -10.02 29.43 -8.88
CA TRP A 282 -10.87 29.43 -7.68
C TRP A 282 -10.07 29.36 -6.38
N SER A 283 -8.97 28.65 -6.35
CA SER A 283 -8.14 28.45 -5.15
C SER A 283 -7.28 29.66 -4.79
N SER A 284 -7.07 30.59 -5.69
CA SER A 284 -6.03 31.64 -5.60
C SER A 284 -6.13 32.53 -4.36
N ASP A 285 -7.32 32.85 -3.91
CA ASP A 285 -7.61 33.65 -2.70
C ASP A 285 -7.89 32.80 -1.45
N LYS A 286 -7.83 31.49 -1.56
CA LYS A 286 -8.18 30.51 -0.50
C LYS A 286 -6.99 29.72 0.01
N ILE A 287 -5.86 29.77 -0.70
CA ILE A 287 -4.62 29.08 -0.28
C ILE A 287 -4.10 29.74 1.00
N GLY A 288 -3.98 28.98 2.08
CA GLY A 288 -3.53 29.47 3.39
C GLY A 288 -3.34 28.37 4.41
N SER A 289 -3.41 28.75 5.70
CA SER A 289 -3.27 27.80 6.81
C SER A 289 -4.47 26.85 6.98
N LYS A 290 -5.67 27.28 6.55
CA LYS A 290 -6.85 26.40 6.55
C LYS A 290 -6.89 25.58 5.26
N PRO A 291 -7.25 24.30 5.31
CA PRO A 291 -7.33 23.48 4.11
C PRO A 291 -8.46 23.93 3.19
N LEU A 292 -8.21 23.88 1.90
CA LEU A 292 -9.25 23.87 0.85
C LEU A 292 -9.35 22.46 0.26
N VAL A 293 -10.52 22.15 -0.34
CA VAL A 293 -10.76 20.84 -0.96
C VAL A 293 -11.12 21.04 -2.42
N ILE A 294 -10.48 20.30 -3.31
CA ILE A 294 -10.86 20.19 -4.73
C ILE A 294 -11.24 18.74 -5.01
N ALA A 295 -12.47 18.52 -5.49
CA ALA A 295 -13.05 17.21 -5.65
C ALA A 295 -13.48 16.93 -7.09
N ALA A 296 -12.93 15.87 -7.67
CA ALA A 296 -13.44 15.22 -8.89
C ALA A 296 -14.36 14.03 -8.56
N SER A 297 -14.60 13.81 -7.26
CA SER A 297 -15.44 12.71 -6.77
C SER A 297 -16.91 12.97 -7.10
N ALA A 298 -17.56 11.99 -7.70
CA ALA A 298 -18.95 12.10 -8.17
C ALA A 298 -19.77 10.88 -7.73
N SER A 299 -21.09 11.00 -7.81
CA SER A 299 -21.98 9.87 -7.59
C SER A 299 -21.80 8.79 -8.66
N PRO A 300 -22.17 7.53 -8.37
CA PRO A 300 -22.07 6.44 -9.36
C PRO A 300 -22.78 6.75 -10.68
N GLU A 301 -23.92 7.46 -10.63
CA GLU A 301 -24.69 7.84 -11.81
C GLU A 301 -23.93 8.83 -12.69
N LYS A 302 -23.28 9.85 -12.09
CA LYS A 302 -22.44 10.81 -12.83
C LYS A 302 -21.21 10.13 -13.44
N VAL A 303 -20.58 9.21 -12.70
CA VAL A 303 -19.45 8.41 -13.21
C VAL A 303 -19.87 7.57 -14.40
N ALA A 304 -21.00 6.85 -14.29
CA ALA A 304 -21.54 6.04 -15.40
C ALA A 304 -21.86 6.90 -16.63
N LEU A 305 -22.42 8.10 -16.43
CA LEU A 305 -22.73 9.04 -17.51
C LEU A 305 -21.43 9.53 -18.19
N LEU A 306 -20.41 9.90 -17.44
CA LEU A 306 -19.12 10.30 -18.00
C LEU A 306 -18.48 9.17 -18.81
N GLN A 307 -18.46 7.95 -18.24
CA GLN A 307 -17.95 6.76 -18.92
C GLN A 307 -18.75 6.41 -20.18
N SER A 308 -20.05 6.63 -20.20
CA SER A 308 -20.88 6.39 -21.40
C SER A 308 -20.59 7.37 -22.54
N ARG A 309 -20.14 8.59 -22.21
CA ARG A 309 -19.79 9.64 -23.20
C ARG A 309 -18.37 9.51 -23.75
N LEU A 310 -17.41 9.24 -22.87
CA LEU A 310 -15.97 9.25 -23.23
C LEU A 310 -15.36 7.86 -23.32
N GLY A 311 -16.02 6.82 -22.83
CA GLY A 311 -15.40 5.53 -22.56
C GLY A 311 -14.69 5.53 -21.18
N ARG A 312 -14.55 4.34 -20.61
CA ARG A 312 -14.02 4.16 -19.23
C ARG A 312 -12.60 4.69 -19.08
N ASP A 313 -11.73 4.35 -20.00
CA ASP A 313 -10.28 4.67 -19.92
C ASP A 313 -10.06 6.17 -20.11
N GLN A 314 -10.74 6.79 -21.08
CA GLN A 314 -10.63 8.23 -21.32
C GLN A 314 -11.22 9.06 -20.17
N ALA A 315 -12.35 8.62 -19.61
CA ALA A 315 -12.94 9.26 -18.44
C ALA A 315 -12.02 9.20 -17.22
N GLY A 316 -11.35 8.06 -16.99
CA GLY A 316 -10.35 7.89 -15.93
C GLY A 316 -9.15 8.82 -16.15
N ALA A 317 -8.54 8.76 -17.32
CA ALA A 317 -7.37 9.58 -17.68
C ALA A 317 -7.65 11.07 -17.56
N LEU A 318 -8.80 11.55 -18.03
CA LEU A 318 -9.22 12.95 -17.93
C LEU A 318 -9.23 13.44 -16.46
N VAL A 319 -9.82 12.65 -15.55
CA VAL A 319 -9.90 13.00 -14.13
C VAL A 319 -8.54 12.93 -13.46
N GLU A 320 -7.76 11.89 -13.76
CA GLU A 320 -6.40 11.73 -13.21
C GLU A 320 -5.48 12.86 -13.63
N ASP A 321 -5.48 13.23 -14.92
CA ASP A 321 -4.66 14.32 -15.46
C ASP A 321 -5.06 15.68 -14.85
N ALA A 322 -6.37 15.97 -14.74
CA ALA A 322 -6.85 17.18 -14.11
C ALA A 322 -6.43 17.27 -12.65
N VAL A 323 -6.67 16.23 -11.85
CA VAL A 323 -6.34 16.23 -10.41
C VAL A 323 -4.83 16.28 -10.18
N ALA A 324 -4.03 15.62 -11.03
CA ALA A 324 -2.57 15.70 -10.97
C ALA A 324 -2.05 17.10 -11.35
N GLY A 325 -2.63 17.72 -12.36
CA GLY A 325 -2.34 19.11 -12.74
C GLY A 325 -2.68 20.11 -11.64
N ILE A 326 -3.85 19.96 -11.02
CA ILE A 326 -4.30 20.77 -9.88
C ILE A 326 -3.33 20.63 -8.71
N ALA A 327 -2.96 19.40 -8.33
CA ALA A 327 -2.03 19.17 -7.24
C ALA A 327 -0.66 19.87 -7.50
N ALA A 328 -0.13 19.77 -8.72
CA ALA A 328 1.10 20.45 -9.10
C ALA A 328 0.95 21.98 -9.01
N GLY A 329 -0.11 22.54 -9.58
CA GLY A 329 -0.37 23.97 -9.52
C GLY A 329 -0.60 24.51 -8.10
N LEU A 330 -1.18 23.73 -7.19
CA LEU A 330 -1.31 24.08 -5.77
C LEU A 330 0.06 24.09 -5.09
N VAL A 331 0.92 23.12 -5.38
CA VAL A 331 2.29 23.05 -4.84
C VAL A 331 3.13 24.24 -5.32
N GLU A 332 3.02 24.62 -6.58
CA GLU A 332 3.66 25.83 -7.12
C GLU A 332 3.22 27.11 -6.41
N ARG A 333 1.96 27.14 -5.91
CA ARG A 333 1.38 28.26 -5.16
C ARG A 333 1.61 28.20 -3.65
N GLY A 334 2.49 27.29 -3.18
CA GLY A 334 2.91 27.24 -1.77
C GLY A 334 2.17 26.21 -0.91
N VAL A 335 1.35 25.33 -1.49
CA VAL A 335 0.85 24.16 -0.75
C VAL A 335 2.02 23.22 -0.47
N ARG A 336 2.18 22.85 0.80
CA ARG A 336 3.22 21.92 1.26
C ARG A 336 2.65 20.73 2.03
N ARG A 337 1.41 20.81 2.45
CA ARG A 337 0.69 19.78 3.20
C ARG A 337 -0.54 19.37 2.37
N LEU A 338 -0.46 18.19 1.72
CA LEU A 338 -1.44 17.75 0.72
C LEU A 338 -2.02 16.37 1.09
N VAL A 339 -3.34 16.31 1.19
CA VAL A 339 -4.09 15.05 1.28
C VAL A 339 -4.60 14.67 -0.10
N VAL A 340 -4.34 13.43 -0.53
CA VAL A 340 -4.81 12.89 -1.81
C VAL A 340 -5.72 11.69 -1.56
N ALA A 341 -6.96 11.76 -2.02
CA ALA A 341 -7.97 10.73 -1.81
C ALA A 341 -8.32 9.98 -3.10
N GLY A 342 -7.88 8.74 -3.20
CA GLY A 342 -8.06 7.82 -4.33
C GLY A 342 -6.77 7.08 -4.63
N GLY A 343 -6.83 5.78 -4.91
CA GLY A 343 -5.65 4.97 -5.19
C GLY A 343 -4.96 5.41 -6.49
N GLU A 344 -5.70 5.45 -7.59
CA GLU A 344 -5.23 5.90 -8.91
C GLU A 344 -4.82 7.36 -8.85
N THR A 345 -5.66 8.21 -8.24
CA THR A 345 -5.38 9.63 -8.01
C THR A 345 -4.06 9.85 -7.26
N SER A 346 -3.80 9.05 -6.21
CA SER A 346 -2.55 9.14 -5.45
C SER A 346 -1.33 8.80 -6.31
N GLY A 347 -1.47 7.81 -7.18
CA GLY A 347 -0.43 7.43 -8.14
C GLY A 347 -0.15 8.53 -9.16
N ALA A 348 -1.21 9.11 -9.75
CA ALA A 348 -1.10 10.19 -10.73
C ALA A 348 -0.48 11.45 -10.13
N VAL A 349 -0.94 11.87 -8.94
CA VAL A 349 -0.40 13.03 -8.21
C VAL A 349 1.07 12.83 -7.84
N ALA A 350 1.43 11.68 -7.25
CA ALA A 350 2.82 11.37 -6.90
C ALA A 350 3.74 11.37 -8.13
N GLY A 351 3.27 10.79 -9.25
CA GLY A 351 3.98 10.80 -10.52
C GLY A 351 4.19 12.21 -11.07
N ARG A 352 3.15 13.05 -11.09
CA ARG A 352 3.20 14.43 -11.58
C ARG A 352 4.11 15.31 -10.75
N LEU A 353 4.13 15.12 -9.44
CA LEU A 353 5.00 15.83 -8.50
C LEU A 353 6.44 15.30 -8.48
N GLY A 354 6.75 14.26 -9.24
CA GLY A 354 8.07 13.65 -9.27
C GLY A 354 8.48 12.97 -7.95
N VAL A 355 7.50 12.59 -7.12
CA VAL A 355 7.77 11.93 -5.83
C VAL A 355 8.31 10.53 -6.07
N ARG A 356 9.54 10.29 -5.63
CA ARG A 356 10.21 8.99 -5.73
C ARG A 356 10.48 8.32 -4.40
N SER A 357 10.44 9.08 -3.30
CA SER A 357 10.73 8.61 -1.95
C SER A 357 9.77 9.23 -0.96
N LEU A 358 9.28 8.41 -0.03
CA LEU A 358 8.36 8.79 1.04
C LEU A 358 8.88 8.24 2.36
N ARG A 359 9.29 9.09 3.29
CA ARG A 359 9.49 8.70 4.68
C ARG A 359 8.13 8.58 5.35
N ILE A 360 7.89 7.44 6.00
CA ILE A 360 6.59 7.12 6.60
C ILE A 360 6.53 7.65 8.03
N GLY A 361 5.53 8.45 8.31
CA GLY A 361 5.27 9.03 9.63
C GLY A 361 4.15 8.34 10.40
N GLY A 362 3.58 9.09 11.35
CA GLY A 362 2.45 8.66 12.17
C GLY A 362 1.17 8.46 11.37
N GLU A 363 0.31 7.55 11.83
CA GLU A 363 -0.99 7.31 11.21
C GLU A 363 -2.00 8.38 11.60
N ILE A 364 -2.68 8.92 10.60
CA ILE A 364 -3.85 9.79 10.77
C ILE A 364 -5.06 8.95 11.18
N ASP A 365 -5.26 7.87 10.44
CA ASP A 365 -6.23 6.80 10.67
C ASP A 365 -5.58 5.46 10.28
N PRO A 366 -6.11 4.32 10.76
CA PRO A 366 -5.54 3.02 10.44
C PRO A 366 -5.29 2.84 8.95
N GLY A 367 -4.02 2.60 8.57
CA GLY A 367 -3.58 2.37 7.20
C GLY A 367 -3.32 3.64 6.37
N VAL A 368 -3.46 4.82 6.93
CA VAL A 368 -3.17 6.10 6.23
C VAL A 368 -2.26 6.98 7.07
N PRO A 369 -0.94 6.92 6.89
CA PRO A 369 0.01 7.78 7.57
C PRO A 369 0.16 9.14 6.85
N TRP A 370 0.69 10.13 7.57
CA TRP A 370 1.45 11.19 6.92
C TRP A 370 2.76 10.63 6.39
N THR A 371 3.21 11.17 5.28
CA THR A 371 4.49 10.84 4.69
C THR A 371 5.22 12.13 4.30
N TYR A 372 6.54 12.10 4.38
CA TYR A 372 7.38 13.20 3.94
C TYR A 372 8.10 12.82 2.65
N ALA A 373 7.87 13.61 1.63
CA ALA A 373 8.54 13.50 0.34
C ALA A 373 9.64 14.56 0.23
N SER A 374 10.86 14.11 -0.07
CA SER A 374 12.01 14.96 -0.36
C SER A 374 12.74 14.43 -1.60
N GLY A 375 13.45 15.29 -2.30
CA GLY A 375 14.20 14.90 -3.50
C GLY A 375 14.41 16.09 -4.45
N SER A 376 14.22 15.87 -5.75
CA SER A 376 14.44 16.89 -6.80
C SER A 376 13.35 17.97 -6.88
N GLY A 377 12.25 17.80 -6.20
CA GLY A 377 11.13 18.76 -6.10
C GLY A 377 11.05 19.45 -4.74
N PRO A 378 10.02 20.27 -4.50
CA PRO A 378 9.77 20.86 -3.20
C PRO A 378 9.46 19.78 -2.18
N GLU A 379 9.88 20.00 -0.94
CA GLU A 379 9.51 19.12 0.18
C GLU A 379 8.01 19.18 0.42
N LEU A 380 7.40 18.01 0.65
CA LEU A 380 5.95 17.88 0.81
C LEU A 380 5.60 16.91 1.95
N MET A 381 4.60 17.30 2.73
CA MET A 381 3.85 16.37 3.57
C MET A 381 2.68 15.82 2.74
N LEU A 382 2.65 14.52 2.53
CA LEU A 382 1.64 13.84 1.72
C LEU A 382 0.89 12.80 2.54
N ALA A 383 -0.43 12.85 2.52
CA ALA A 383 -1.28 11.76 3.00
C ALA A 383 -1.99 11.11 1.79
N LEU A 384 -1.50 9.95 1.37
CA LEU A 384 -2.02 9.21 0.20
C LEU A 384 -3.01 8.15 0.70
N LYS A 385 -4.29 8.36 0.42
CA LYS A 385 -5.37 7.55 0.95
C LYS A 385 -6.12 6.78 -0.13
N SER A 386 -6.29 5.46 0.06
CA SER A 386 -7.27 4.69 -0.73
C SER A 386 -8.69 5.20 -0.44
N GLY A 387 -9.58 5.11 -1.42
CA GLY A 387 -10.93 5.65 -1.33
C GLY A 387 -11.71 5.23 -0.07
N ASN A 388 -11.58 3.97 0.35
CA ASN A 388 -12.37 3.37 1.44
C ASN A 388 -11.77 3.55 2.84
N PHE A 389 -10.67 4.30 2.99
CA PHE A 389 -9.99 4.47 4.27
C PHE A 389 -10.34 5.82 4.94
N GLY A 390 -10.14 5.85 6.26
CA GLY A 390 -10.31 7.04 7.09
C GLY A 390 -11.75 7.28 7.56
N ALA A 391 -11.87 7.92 8.72
CA ALA A 391 -13.14 8.34 9.30
C ALA A 391 -13.80 9.47 8.48
N THR A 392 -15.03 9.80 8.78
CA THR A 392 -15.80 10.82 8.05
C THR A 392 -15.17 12.21 8.13
N ASP A 393 -14.47 12.55 9.23
CA ASP A 393 -13.77 13.83 9.42
C ASP A 393 -12.32 13.82 8.92
N PHE A 394 -11.88 12.77 8.23
CA PHE A 394 -10.48 12.50 7.85
C PHE A 394 -9.78 13.71 7.22
N PHE A 395 -10.42 14.41 6.30
CA PHE A 395 -9.79 15.52 5.57
C PHE A 395 -9.37 16.68 6.47
N LEU A 396 -10.09 16.91 7.58
CA LEU A 396 -9.74 17.94 8.55
C LEU A 396 -8.89 17.39 9.69
N LYS A 397 -9.15 16.14 10.10
CA LYS A 397 -8.37 15.44 11.11
C LYS A 397 -6.91 15.33 10.71
N ALA A 398 -6.62 15.07 9.44
CA ALA A 398 -5.26 14.94 8.93
C ALA A 398 -4.38 16.14 9.32
N PHE A 399 -4.85 17.35 9.09
CA PHE A 399 -4.08 18.56 9.41
C PHE A 399 -4.00 18.83 10.91
N ARG A 400 -5.08 18.56 11.67
CA ARG A 400 -5.06 18.69 13.15
C ARG A 400 -4.03 17.76 13.80
N VAL A 401 -3.91 16.53 13.32
CA VAL A 401 -2.90 15.57 13.83
C VAL A 401 -1.48 16.09 13.57
N LEU A 402 -1.22 16.64 12.37
CA LEU A 402 0.09 17.18 12.01
C LEU A 402 0.47 18.43 12.85
N GLU A 403 -0.52 19.23 13.26
CA GLU A 403 -0.31 20.41 14.10
C GLU A 403 -0.13 20.07 15.59
N ALA A 404 -0.66 18.93 16.01
CA ALA A 404 -0.60 18.47 17.41
C ALA A 404 0.69 17.69 17.73
N GLU A 405 1.46 17.25 16.74
CA GLU A 405 2.76 16.62 16.95
C GLU A 405 3.77 17.68 17.43
N PRO A 406 4.48 17.44 18.56
CA PRO A 406 5.37 18.42 19.21
C PRO A 406 6.59 18.83 18.40
#